data_ac4c09b1a02ce6261855ff03ed44537b
#
_entry.id   ac4c09b1a02ce6261855ff03ed44537b
#
_cell.length_a   1.000
_cell.length_b   1.000
_cell.length_c   1.000
_cell.angle_alpha   90.00
_cell.angle_beta   90.00
_cell.angle_gamma   90.00
#
_symmetry.space_group_name_H-M   'P 1'
#
loop_
_entity.id
_entity.type
_entity.pdbx_description
1 polymer ?
#
loop_
_entity_poly.entity_id
_entity_poly.type
_entity_poly.pdbx_seq_one_letter_code
_entity_poly.pdbx_strand_id
1 'polypeptide(L)'
;MSDFLDQIKAVVFDLDGTLVDSQLDFSELRRRLGWSEHTLILEHLATLSCAVERQQASQIIVDFELEGARKASWMPNADLLLQQLNQKQMPMAILTRNMRQATELCMQALNIPIDLVLTRDDAPAKPQPEGLWLIAERLGVMPNEMLYVGDYLFDIQTARNAGAYCCLYRYGDNHIYAEQADLVIDDLLDLLVHLQK
;
A
#
# COMPACT_ATOMS: atom_id res chain seq x y z
N MET A 1 5.50 -26.33 -6.03
CA MET A 1 5.17 -24.92 -5.71
C MET A 1 5.99 -24.56 -4.51
N SER A 2 6.74 -23.49 -4.57
CA SER A 2 7.80 -23.19 -3.61
C SER A 2 7.25 -22.85 -2.23
N ASP A 3 7.85 -23.46 -1.23
CA ASP A 3 7.58 -23.28 0.21
C ASP A 3 7.89 -21.88 0.77
N PHE A 4 7.85 -20.81 -0.05
CA PHE A 4 8.16 -19.47 0.47
C PHE A 4 7.13 -19.04 1.52
N LEU A 5 5.87 -19.45 1.39
CA LEU A 5 4.81 -19.12 2.33
C LEU A 5 5.11 -19.66 3.75
N ASP A 6 5.87 -20.75 3.83
CA ASP A 6 6.32 -21.33 5.09
C ASP A 6 7.33 -20.47 5.83
N GLN A 7 7.99 -19.55 5.12
CA GLN A 7 9.00 -18.64 5.69
C GLN A 7 8.41 -17.32 6.14
N ILE A 8 7.15 -17.02 5.77
CA ILE A 8 6.52 -15.73 6.08
C ILE A 8 6.28 -15.59 7.59
N LYS A 9 6.84 -14.54 8.15
CA LYS A 9 6.73 -14.16 9.57
C LYS A 9 6.03 -12.82 9.79
N ALA A 10 5.82 -12.04 8.73
CA ALA A 10 5.11 -10.77 8.80
C ALA A 10 4.37 -10.48 7.50
N VAL A 11 3.24 -9.79 7.60
CA VAL A 11 2.47 -9.33 6.45
C VAL A 11 2.46 -7.81 6.44
N VAL A 12 2.89 -7.23 5.34
CA VAL A 12 2.84 -5.79 5.11
C VAL A 12 1.74 -5.52 4.09
N PHE A 13 0.95 -4.49 4.31
CA PHE A 13 -0.15 -4.12 3.42
C PHE A 13 0.08 -2.75 2.79
N ASP A 14 -0.31 -2.58 1.55
CA ASP A 14 -0.69 -1.26 1.06
C ASP A 14 -2.01 -0.84 1.69
N LEU A 15 -2.36 0.44 1.59
CA LEU A 15 -3.58 0.97 2.19
C LEU A 15 -4.70 1.09 1.15
N ASP A 16 -4.56 2.03 0.19
CA ASP A 16 -5.62 2.34 -0.78
C ASP A 16 -5.70 1.29 -1.89
N GLY A 17 -6.89 0.77 -2.13
CA GLY A 17 -7.11 -0.32 -3.08
C GLY A 17 -6.81 -1.71 -2.51
N THR A 18 -6.22 -1.79 -1.31
CA THR A 18 -5.86 -3.06 -0.65
C THR A 18 -6.64 -3.25 0.65
N LEU A 19 -6.46 -2.41 1.66
CA LEU A 19 -7.22 -2.45 2.90
C LEU A 19 -8.42 -1.50 2.87
N VAL A 20 -8.29 -0.39 2.16
CA VAL A 20 -9.22 0.74 2.18
C VAL A 20 -9.64 1.11 0.76
N ASP A 21 -10.93 1.29 0.54
CA ASP A 21 -11.48 1.99 -0.61
C ASP A 21 -11.67 3.47 -0.24
N SER A 22 -10.72 4.29 -0.63
CA SER A 22 -10.76 5.75 -0.45
C SER A 22 -11.41 6.48 -1.62
N GLN A 23 -11.88 5.74 -2.63
CA GLN A 23 -12.53 6.28 -3.83
C GLN A 23 -11.70 7.35 -4.54
N LEU A 24 -10.38 7.20 -4.52
CA LEU A 24 -9.44 8.13 -5.14
C LEU A 24 -9.45 7.95 -6.67
N ASP A 25 -10.05 8.91 -7.37
CA ASP A 25 -9.99 8.98 -8.83
C ASP A 25 -8.72 9.75 -9.27
N PHE A 26 -7.65 9.02 -9.54
CA PHE A 26 -6.38 9.60 -9.98
C PHE A 26 -6.45 10.28 -11.35
N SER A 27 -7.42 9.95 -12.21
CA SER A 27 -7.65 10.66 -13.46
C SER A 27 -8.21 12.05 -13.18
N GLU A 28 -9.14 12.16 -12.23
CA GLU A 28 -9.65 13.46 -11.74
C GLU A 28 -8.54 14.27 -11.08
N LEU A 29 -7.66 13.67 -10.28
CA LEU A 29 -6.53 14.37 -9.68
C LEU A 29 -5.59 14.95 -10.76
N ARG A 30 -5.24 14.16 -11.79
CA ARG A 30 -4.43 14.67 -12.91
C ARG A 30 -5.11 15.83 -13.63
N ARG A 31 -6.42 15.76 -13.81
CA ARG A 31 -7.22 16.85 -14.40
C ARG A 31 -7.17 18.12 -13.54
N ARG A 32 -7.31 18.01 -12.22
CA ARG A 32 -7.18 19.15 -11.28
C ARG A 32 -5.78 19.77 -11.32
N LEU A 33 -4.75 18.96 -11.53
CA LEU A 33 -3.36 19.40 -11.65
C LEU A 33 -3.02 19.96 -13.05
N GLY A 34 -3.86 19.74 -14.07
CA GLY A 34 -3.57 20.08 -15.45
C GLY A 34 -2.50 19.16 -16.09
N TRP A 35 -2.34 17.96 -15.56
CA TRP A 35 -1.33 16.99 -16.02
C TRP A 35 -1.92 15.93 -16.95
N SER A 36 -1.06 15.28 -17.75
CA SER A 36 -1.50 14.23 -18.67
C SER A 36 -1.96 12.96 -17.94
N GLU A 37 -2.81 12.17 -18.59
CA GLU A 37 -3.41 10.93 -18.05
C GLU A 37 -2.37 9.93 -17.50
N HIS A 38 -1.20 9.86 -18.13
CA HIS A 38 -0.16 8.90 -17.77
C HIS A 38 0.91 9.47 -16.82
N THR A 39 0.72 10.70 -16.32
CA THR A 39 1.68 11.33 -15.43
C THR A 39 1.74 10.59 -14.09
N LEU A 40 2.93 10.18 -13.68
CA LEU A 40 3.21 9.69 -12.34
C LEU A 40 3.24 10.88 -11.38
N ILE A 41 2.27 10.95 -10.48
CA ILE A 41 1.93 12.18 -9.74
C ILE A 41 3.07 12.64 -8.84
N LEU A 42 3.57 11.79 -7.95
CA LEU A 42 4.62 12.17 -7.00
C LEU A 42 5.97 12.39 -7.69
N GLU A 43 6.27 11.57 -8.70
CA GLU A 43 7.47 11.68 -9.50
C GLU A 43 7.49 13.01 -10.27
N HIS A 44 6.38 13.37 -10.91
CA HIS A 44 6.27 14.65 -11.63
C HIS A 44 6.32 15.84 -10.67
N LEU A 45 5.65 15.77 -9.53
CA LEU A 45 5.72 16.79 -8.48
C LEU A 45 7.18 17.07 -8.08
N ALA A 46 7.99 16.04 -7.95
CA ALA A 46 9.41 16.13 -7.59
C ALA A 46 10.25 16.83 -8.68
N THR A 47 9.83 16.79 -9.95
CA THR A 47 10.55 17.45 -11.07
C THR A 47 10.23 18.92 -11.23
N LEU A 48 9.19 19.45 -10.58
CA LEU A 48 8.80 20.86 -10.70
C LEU A 48 9.87 21.75 -10.10
N SER A 49 10.50 22.57 -10.94
CA SER A 49 11.55 23.52 -10.53
C SER A 49 10.99 24.79 -9.90
N CYS A 50 9.80 25.24 -10.34
CA CYS A 50 9.13 26.41 -9.79
C CYS A 50 8.54 26.11 -8.42
N ALA A 51 9.01 26.80 -7.38
CA ALA A 51 8.55 26.56 -6.00
C ALA A 51 7.05 26.87 -5.82
N VAL A 52 6.53 27.88 -6.53
CA VAL A 52 5.10 28.25 -6.46
C VAL A 52 4.22 27.15 -7.08
N GLU A 53 4.58 26.68 -8.28
CA GLU A 53 3.85 25.60 -8.96
C GLU A 53 3.89 24.30 -8.12
N ARG A 54 5.06 23.95 -7.59
CA ARG A 54 5.21 22.77 -6.73
C ARG A 54 4.35 22.87 -5.47
N GLN A 55 4.29 24.04 -4.82
CA GLN A 55 3.45 24.25 -3.64
C GLN A 55 1.95 24.16 -3.98
N GLN A 56 1.51 24.74 -5.10
CA GLN A 56 0.12 24.65 -5.55
C GLN A 56 -0.27 23.22 -5.87
N ALA A 57 0.56 22.52 -6.64
CA ALA A 57 0.32 21.09 -6.96
C ALA A 57 0.31 20.22 -5.69
N SER A 58 1.24 20.45 -4.77
CA SER A 58 1.27 19.75 -3.48
C SER A 58 -0.02 19.96 -2.68
N GLN A 59 -0.55 21.18 -2.63
CA GLN A 59 -1.80 21.47 -1.93
C GLN A 59 -2.99 20.73 -2.55
N ILE A 60 -3.08 20.70 -3.89
CA ILE A 60 -4.14 19.95 -4.59
C ILE A 60 -4.09 18.46 -4.25
N ILE A 61 -2.89 17.88 -4.21
CA ILE A 61 -2.70 16.45 -3.85
C ILE A 61 -3.11 16.22 -2.40
N VAL A 62 -2.69 17.08 -1.47
CA VAL A 62 -3.08 17.02 -0.05
C VAL A 62 -4.59 17.05 0.12
N ASP A 63 -5.26 18.01 -0.50
CA ASP A 63 -6.71 18.18 -0.41
C ASP A 63 -7.43 16.95 -0.97
N PHE A 64 -6.95 16.41 -2.10
CA PHE A 64 -7.50 15.22 -2.72
C PHE A 64 -7.36 13.96 -1.83
N GLU A 65 -6.20 13.73 -1.24
CA GLU A 65 -6.00 12.61 -0.32
C GLU A 65 -6.86 12.73 0.95
N LEU A 66 -7.00 13.95 1.49
CA LEU A 66 -7.90 14.19 2.63
C LEU A 66 -9.38 14.01 2.27
N GLU A 67 -9.78 14.39 1.05
CA GLU A 67 -11.15 14.12 0.56
C GLU A 67 -11.42 12.61 0.51
N GLY A 68 -10.48 11.82 0.00
CA GLY A 68 -10.57 10.37 -0.04
C GLY A 68 -10.60 9.75 1.36
N ALA A 69 -9.69 10.16 2.23
CA ALA A 69 -9.61 9.67 3.61
C ALA A 69 -10.92 9.86 4.41
N ARG A 70 -11.64 10.97 4.16
CA ARG A 70 -12.95 11.21 4.81
C ARG A 70 -14.08 10.31 4.31
N LYS A 71 -13.94 9.73 3.12
CA LYS A 71 -14.93 8.83 2.49
C LYS A 71 -14.53 7.37 2.59
N ALA A 72 -13.37 7.12 3.18
CA ALA A 72 -12.77 5.80 3.23
C ALA A 72 -13.71 4.76 3.83
N SER A 73 -13.77 3.60 3.19
CA SER A 73 -14.45 2.41 3.67
C SER A 73 -13.53 1.20 3.55
N TRP A 74 -13.86 0.11 4.22
CA TRP A 74 -13.08 -1.12 4.09
C TRP A 74 -13.19 -1.70 2.68
N MET A 75 -12.07 -2.20 2.16
CA MET A 75 -12.11 -3.13 1.04
C MET A 75 -12.81 -4.43 1.49
N PRO A 76 -13.42 -5.18 0.54
CA PRO A 76 -14.11 -6.42 0.87
C PRO A 76 -13.24 -7.36 1.72
N ASN A 77 -13.76 -7.77 2.88
CA ASN A 77 -13.14 -8.70 3.83
C ASN A 77 -11.82 -8.23 4.48
N ALA A 78 -11.38 -7.00 4.27
CA ALA A 78 -10.12 -6.50 4.84
C ALA A 78 -10.14 -6.48 6.38
N ASP A 79 -11.23 -6.01 6.98
CA ASP A 79 -11.42 -5.97 8.42
C ASP A 79 -11.38 -7.37 9.04
N LEU A 80 -12.04 -8.34 8.40
CA LEU A 80 -12.06 -9.74 8.83
C LEU A 80 -10.67 -10.39 8.71
N LEU A 81 -9.96 -10.13 7.62
CA LEU A 81 -8.58 -10.59 7.46
C LEU A 81 -7.69 -10.09 8.60
N LEU A 82 -7.70 -8.78 8.87
CA LEU A 82 -6.86 -8.20 9.93
C LEU A 82 -7.21 -8.76 11.31
N GLN A 83 -8.49 -8.98 11.61
CA GLN A 83 -8.92 -9.62 12.85
C GLN A 83 -8.36 -11.04 12.98
N GLN A 84 -8.41 -11.85 11.91
CA GLN A 84 -7.89 -13.21 11.91
C GLN A 84 -6.37 -13.26 12.04
N LEU A 85 -5.64 -12.38 11.35
CA LEU A 85 -4.18 -12.28 11.46
C LEU A 85 -3.77 -11.83 12.87
N ASN A 86 -4.50 -10.89 13.46
CA ASN A 86 -4.25 -10.44 14.84
C ASN A 86 -4.48 -11.57 15.86
N GLN A 87 -5.55 -12.38 15.71
CA GLN A 87 -5.79 -13.55 16.56
C GLN A 87 -4.66 -14.58 16.46
N LYS A 88 -4.05 -14.71 15.29
CA LYS A 88 -2.86 -15.57 15.06
C LYS A 88 -1.55 -14.91 15.53
N GLN A 89 -1.60 -13.70 16.05
CA GLN A 89 -0.42 -12.91 16.42
C GLN A 89 0.57 -12.70 15.27
N MET A 90 0.06 -12.67 14.03
CA MET A 90 0.88 -12.38 12.86
C MET A 90 1.30 -10.90 12.88
N PRO A 91 2.60 -10.60 12.89
CA PRO A 91 3.07 -9.23 12.79
C PRO A 91 2.57 -8.57 11.51
N MET A 92 2.01 -7.36 11.65
CA MET A 92 1.45 -6.61 10.52
C MET A 92 2.01 -5.19 10.47
N ALA A 93 2.13 -4.66 9.26
CA ALA A 93 2.48 -3.27 9.02
C ALA A 93 1.74 -2.71 7.80
N ILE A 94 1.74 -1.39 7.66
CA ILE A 94 1.26 -0.69 6.46
C ILE A 94 2.41 0.09 5.85
N LEU A 95 2.53 0.04 4.52
CA LEU A 95 3.40 0.89 3.72
C LEU A 95 2.59 1.52 2.59
N THR A 96 2.34 2.83 2.65
CA THR A 96 1.49 3.55 1.69
C THR A 96 2.22 4.71 1.01
N ARG A 97 1.75 5.10 -0.17
CA ARG A 97 2.18 6.33 -0.87
C ARG A 97 1.43 7.57 -0.40
N ASN A 98 0.42 7.42 0.44
CA ASN A 98 -0.30 8.55 1.02
C ASN A 98 0.57 9.34 2.00
N MET A 99 0.19 10.60 2.24
CA MET A 99 0.76 11.37 3.32
C MET A 99 0.24 10.90 4.69
N ARG A 100 1.01 11.20 5.74
CA ARG A 100 0.71 10.78 7.11
C ARG A 100 -0.68 11.21 7.57
N GLN A 101 -1.05 12.47 7.38
CA GLN A 101 -2.33 12.99 7.87
C GLN A 101 -3.55 12.27 7.26
N ALA A 102 -3.54 11.99 5.95
CA ALA A 102 -4.61 11.24 5.29
C ALA A 102 -4.65 9.78 5.77
N THR A 103 -3.48 9.16 5.93
CA THR A 103 -3.35 7.81 6.47
C THR A 103 -3.91 7.70 7.88
N GLU A 104 -3.54 8.60 8.78
CA GLU A 104 -4.03 8.62 10.16
C GLU A 104 -5.55 8.83 10.23
N LEU A 105 -6.09 9.67 9.34
CA LEU A 105 -7.54 9.86 9.25
C LEU A 105 -8.27 8.57 8.86
N CYS A 106 -7.78 7.83 7.86
CA CYS A 106 -8.30 6.52 7.49
C CYS A 106 -8.18 5.51 8.64
N MET A 107 -7.00 5.44 9.26
CA MET A 107 -6.73 4.53 10.37
C MET A 107 -7.71 4.73 11.52
N GLN A 108 -7.95 5.98 11.89
CA GLN A 108 -8.89 6.34 12.97
C GLN A 108 -10.34 6.07 12.59
N ALA A 109 -10.76 6.46 11.37
CA ALA A 109 -12.14 6.31 10.92
C ALA A 109 -12.57 4.84 10.86
N LEU A 110 -11.66 3.95 10.48
CA LEU A 110 -11.92 2.52 10.31
C LEU A 110 -11.44 1.67 11.50
N ASN A 111 -10.79 2.26 12.51
CA ASN A 111 -10.17 1.54 13.62
C ASN A 111 -9.25 0.40 13.15
N ILE A 112 -8.36 0.70 12.18
CA ILE A 112 -7.44 -0.29 11.63
C ILE A 112 -6.46 -0.75 12.72
N PRO A 113 -6.40 -2.06 13.07
CA PRO A 113 -5.64 -2.57 14.21
C PRO A 113 -4.15 -2.85 13.85
N ILE A 114 -3.47 -1.89 13.24
CA ILE A 114 -2.06 -1.98 12.85
C ILE A 114 -1.33 -0.76 13.38
N ASP A 115 -0.33 -0.97 14.25
CA ASP A 115 0.42 0.11 14.89
C ASP A 115 1.60 0.60 14.03
N LEU A 116 2.24 -0.32 13.28
CA LEU A 116 3.39 0.02 12.44
C LEU A 116 2.92 0.49 11.08
N VAL A 117 2.97 1.80 10.85
CA VAL A 117 2.52 2.44 9.61
C VAL A 117 3.60 3.37 9.09
N LEU A 118 4.04 3.14 7.86
CA LEU A 118 4.95 4.02 7.13
C LEU A 118 4.23 4.63 5.92
N THR A 119 4.47 5.92 5.76
CA THR A 119 3.91 6.76 4.70
C THR A 119 5.04 7.31 3.83
N ARG A 120 4.72 8.06 2.77
CA ARG A 120 5.74 8.76 1.99
C ARG A 120 6.50 9.85 2.77
N ASP A 121 6.01 10.20 3.95
CA ASP A 121 6.67 11.20 4.82
C ASP A 121 7.75 10.55 5.70
N ASP A 122 7.79 9.20 5.79
CA ASP A 122 8.72 8.44 6.62
C ASP A 122 9.88 7.83 5.83
N ALA A 123 9.63 7.51 4.56
CA ALA A 123 10.59 6.86 3.67
C ALA A 123 10.33 7.27 2.21
N PRO A 124 11.32 7.11 1.32
CA PRO A 124 11.10 7.27 -0.11
C PRO A 124 9.90 6.46 -0.58
N ALA A 125 9.05 7.10 -1.41
CA ALA A 125 7.82 6.48 -1.86
C ALA A 125 8.10 5.24 -2.73
N LYS A 126 7.18 4.27 -2.69
CA LYS A 126 7.16 3.11 -3.60
C LYS A 126 7.35 3.57 -5.06
N PRO A 127 8.18 2.92 -5.87
CA PRO A 127 8.72 1.56 -5.71
C PRO A 127 10.07 1.46 -4.97
N GLN A 128 10.50 2.50 -4.25
CA GLN A 128 11.74 2.44 -3.47
C GLN A 128 11.61 1.45 -2.30
N PRO A 129 12.65 0.65 -1.99
CA PRO A 129 12.56 -0.45 -1.03
C PRO A 129 12.70 -0.03 0.43
N GLU A 130 13.15 1.20 0.71
CA GLU A 130 13.55 1.66 2.04
C GLU A 130 12.43 1.52 3.07
N GLY A 131 11.17 1.75 2.66
CA GLY A 131 10.01 1.56 3.53
C GLY A 131 9.88 0.13 4.04
N LEU A 132 10.06 -0.87 3.16
CA LEU A 132 10.02 -2.29 3.54
C LEU A 132 11.23 -2.68 4.40
N TRP A 133 12.42 -2.14 4.14
CA TRP A 133 13.60 -2.40 4.98
C TRP A 133 13.40 -1.85 6.40
N LEU A 134 12.85 -0.64 6.53
CA LEU A 134 12.52 -0.07 7.84
C LEU A 134 11.47 -0.89 8.60
N ILE A 135 10.46 -1.42 7.88
CA ILE A 135 9.46 -2.31 8.48
C ILE A 135 10.13 -3.62 8.94
N ALA A 136 10.97 -4.22 8.11
CA ALA A 136 11.70 -5.45 8.45
C ALA A 136 12.53 -5.26 9.73
N GLU A 137 13.28 -4.16 9.83
CA GLU A 137 14.06 -3.81 11.01
C GLU A 137 13.18 -3.68 12.26
N ARG A 138 12.07 -2.94 12.16
CA ARG A 138 11.16 -2.69 13.31
C ARG A 138 10.44 -3.95 13.77
N LEU A 139 10.12 -4.87 12.85
CA LEU A 139 9.48 -6.15 13.18
C LEU A 139 10.49 -7.24 13.57
N GLY A 140 11.79 -7.01 13.37
CA GLY A 140 12.84 -7.97 13.67
C GLY A 140 12.81 -9.19 12.73
N VAL A 141 12.42 -9.00 11.47
CA VAL A 141 12.36 -10.04 10.43
C VAL A 141 13.26 -9.69 9.26
N MET A 142 13.63 -10.68 8.46
CA MET A 142 14.34 -10.45 7.20
C MET A 142 13.34 -10.08 6.09
N PRO A 143 13.73 -9.29 5.07
CA PRO A 143 12.85 -8.97 3.95
C PRO A 143 12.21 -10.19 3.28
N ASN A 144 12.96 -11.28 3.09
CA ASN A 144 12.46 -12.54 2.53
C ASN A 144 11.57 -13.36 3.49
N GLU A 145 11.29 -12.86 4.67
CA GLU A 145 10.32 -13.39 5.63
C GLU A 145 9.03 -12.54 5.67
N MET A 146 8.93 -11.53 4.79
CA MET A 146 7.75 -10.66 4.65
C MET A 146 6.98 -10.97 3.37
N LEU A 147 5.66 -10.90 3.47
CA LEU A 147 4.75 -10.87 2.34
C LEU A 147 4.14 -9.47 2.23
N TYR A 148 4.42 -8.76 1.13
CA TYR A 148 3.83 -7.47 0.87
C TYR A 148 2.59 -7.64 -0.02
N VAL A 149 1.43 -7.27 0.51
CA VAL A 149 0.12 -7.37 -0.14
C VAL A 149 -0.26 -6.00 -0.68
N GLY A 150 -0.52 -5.92 -1.97
CA GLY A 150 -0.91 -4.68 -2.62
C GLY A 150 -1.73 -4.95 -3.89
N ASP A 151 -2.25 -3.89 -4.49
CA ASP A 151 -3.11 -3.98 -5.69
C ASP A 151 -2.46 -3.40 -6.95
N TYR A 152 -1.28 -2.77 -6.82
CA TYR A 152 -0.70 -2.04 -7.93
C TYR A 152 0.75 -2.46 -8.24
N LEU A 153 1.21 -2.09 -9.45
CA LEU A 153 2.56 -2.39 -9.92
C LEU A 153 3.67 -1.92 -8.97
N PHE A 154 3.48 -0.77 -8.31
CA PHE A 154 4.48 -0.27 -7.38
C PHE A 154 4.65 -1.17 -6.15
N ASP A 155 3.63 -1.89 -5.72
CA ASP A 155 3.73 -2.83 -4.60
C ASP A 155 4.62 -4.02 -4.96
N ILE A 156 4.38 -4.58 -6.15
CA ILE A 156 5.19 -5.67 -6.71
C ILE A 156 6.66 -5.24 -6.84
N GLN A 157 6.88 -4.06 -7.41
CA GLN A 157 8.23 -3.53 -7.60
C GLN A 157 8.93 -3.27 -6.27
N THR A 158 8.21 -2.70 -5.28
CA THR A 158 8.75 -2.44 -3.94
C THR A 158 9.17 -3.73 -3.25
N ALA A 159 8.29 -4.74 -3.25
CA ALA A 159 8.60 -6.06 -2.67
C ALA A 159 9.84 -6.66 -3.32
N ARG A 160 9.89 -6.68 -4.65
CA ARG A 160 11.02 -7.21 -5.42
C ARG A 160 12.32 -6.46 -5.12
N ASN A 161 12.28 -5.12 -5.10
CA ASN A 161 13.44 -4.28 -4.81
C ASN A 161 13.95 -4.47 -3.37
N ALA A 162 13.04 -4.75 -2.44
CA ALA A 162 13.38 -5.00 -1.04
C ALA A 162 13.87 -6.43 -0.78
N GLY A 163 13.63 -7.38 -1.68
CA GLY A 163 13.87 -8.80 -1.48
C GLY A 163 12.78 -9.48 -0.64
N ALA A 164 11.58 -8.90 -0.59
CA ALA A 164 10.37 -9.46 0.02
C ALA A 164 9.53 -10.20 -1.03
N TYR A 165 8.60 -11.04 -0.59
CA TYR A 165 7.59 -11.63 -1.45
C TYR A 165 6.42 -10.69 -1.67
N CYS A 166 5.79 -10.79 -2.85
CA CYS A 166 4.67 -9.96 -3.24
C CYS A 166 3.40 -10.81 -3.41
N CYS A 167 2.30 -10.34 -2.82
CA CYS A 167 0.95 -10.82 -3.10
C CYS A 167 0.16 -9.73 -3.80
N LEU A 168 -0.29 -9.98 -5.03
CA LEU A 168 -1.23 -9.11 -5.71
C LEU A 168 -2.66 -9.43 -5.26
N TYR A 169 -3.33 -8.46 -4.63
CA TYR A 169 -4.77 -8.48 -4.47
C TYR A 169 -5.42 -8.03 -5.78
N ARG A 170 -6.01 -8.99 -6.49
CA ARG A 170 -6.60 -8.74 -7.80
C ARG A 170 -7.99 -8.13 -7.66
N TYR A 171 -8.08 -6.82 -7.95
CA TYR A 171 -9.30 -6.06 -7.90
C TYR A 171 -9.37 -5.08 -9.07
N GLY A 172 -10.56 -4.94 -9.70
CA GLY A 172 -10.69 -4.10 -10.89
C GLY A 172 -9.85 -4.60 -12.08
N ASP A 173 -9.15 -3.68 -12.75
CA ASP A 173 -8.41 -3.95 -14.00
C ASP A 173 -6.92 -4.26 -13.79
N ASN A 174 -6.49 -4.60 -12.57
CA ASN A 174 -5.07 -4.82 -12.25
C ASN A 174 -4.55 -6.23 -12.59
N HIS A 175 -5.39 -7.07 -13.21
CA HIS A 175 -5.02 -8.44 -13.63
C HIS A 175 -3.79 -8.50 -14.54
N ILE A 176 -3.45 -7.41 -15.22
CA ILE A 176 -2.26 -7.30 -16.09
C ILE A 176 -0.94 -7.44 -15.33
N TYR A 177 -0.96 -7.27 -14.01
CA TYR A 177 0.22 -7.40 -13.15
C TYR A 177 0.39 -8.80 -12.55
N ALA A 178 -0.59 -9.71 -12.73
CA ALA A 178 -0.64 -11.01 -12.07
C ALA A 178 0.61 -11.88 -12.29
N GLU A 179 1.15 -11.89 -13.51
CA GLU A 179 2.36 -12.67 -13.83
C GLU A 179 3.64 -12.17 -13.15
N GLN A 180 3.60 -10.99 -12.55
CA GLN A 180 4.73 -10.38 -11.88
C GLN A 180 4.74 -10.63 -10.37
N ALA A 181 3.65 -11.10 -9.77
CA ALA A 181 3.52 -11.37 -8.34
C ALA A 181 3.90 -12.82 -8.00
N ASP A 182 4.39 -13.05 -6.78
CA ASP A 182 4.70 -14.39 -6.27
C ASP A 182 3.42 -15.14 -5.87
N LEU A 183 2.40 -14.40 -5.43
CA LEU A 183 1.07 -14.88 -5.08
C LEU A 183 0.02 -13.93 -5.67
N VAL A 184 -1.12 -14.47 -6.09
CA VAL A 184 -2.28 -13.69 -6.54
C VAL A 184 -3.50 -14.19 -5.79
N ILE A 185 -4.29 -13.28 -5.23
CA ILE A 185 -5.54 -13.57 -4.54
C ILE A 185 -6.66 -12.70 -5.09
N ASP A 186 -7.87 -13.23 -5.14
CA ASP A 186 -9.09 -12.52 -5.56
C ASP A 186 -9.92 -12.03 -4.37
N ASP A 187 -9.75 -12.68 -3.23
CA ASP A 187 -10.34 -12.30 -1.95
C ASP A 187 -9.23 -12.19 -0.90
N LEU A 188 -9.28 -11.17 -0.08
CA LEU A 188 -8.29 -10.98 0.99
C LEU A 188 -8.26 -12.16 1.98
N LEU A 189 -9.40 -12.83 2.20
CA LEU A 189 -9.47 -14.02 3.06
C LEU A 189 -8.72 -15.23 2.49
N ASP A 190 -8.48 -15.28 1.17
CA ASP A 190 -7.65 -16.33 0.57
C ASP A 190 -6.25 -16.35 1.16
N LEU A 191 -5.75 -15.20 1.62
CA LEU A 191 -4.46 -15.09 2.27
C LEU A 191 -4.35 -15.99 3.52
N LEU A 192 -5.46 -16.16 4.27
CA LEU A 192 -5.49 -17.02 5.44
C LEU A 192 -5.29 -18.50 5.09
N VAL A 193 -5.74 -18.92 3.91
CA VAL A 193 -5.55 -20.31 3.42
C VAL A 193 -4.08 -20.55 3.10
N HIS A 194 -3.42 -19.55 2.55
CA HIS A 194 -2.00 -19.61 2.20
C HIS A 194 -1.05 -19.50 3.40
N LEU A 195 -1.47 -18.79 4.46
CA LEU A 195 -0.71 -18.61 5.70
C LEU A 195 -1.15 -19.56 6.83
N GLN A 196 -1.83 -20.66 6.50
CA GLN A 196 -2.21 -21.67 7.49
C GLN A 196 -0.99 -22.48 7.96
N LYS A 197 -0.54 -22.15 9.16
CA LYS A 197 0.26 -23.02 10.04
C LYS A 197 -0.35 -23.03 11.42
#